data_90e9dddef476e9037a43b6c468f755b2
#
_entry.id   90e9dddef476e9037a43b6c468f755b2
#
_cell.length_a   1.000
_cell.length_b   1.000
_cell.length_c   1.000
_cell.angle_alpha   90.00
_cell.angle_beta   90.00
_cell.angle_gamma   90.00
#
_symmetry.space_group_name_H-M   'P 1'
#
loop_
_entity.id
_entity.type
_entity.pdbx_description
1 polymer ?
#
loop_
_entity_poly.entity_id
_entity_poly.type
_entity_poly.pdbx_seq_one_letter_code
_entity_poly.pdbx_strand_id
1 'polypeptide(L)'
;MAKTATKVRKKVKKNVAEGIAHIHASFNNTIITITDRQGNALSWATSGGAGFKGSRKSTPFAAQVAAETAGRAAVDCGVKNLEVRIKGPGPGRESSVRALNALGLKITAITDVTPIPHNGCRPPKKRRI
;
A
#
# COMPACT_ATOMS: atom_id res chain seq x y z
N MET A 1 35.46 -0.05 -4.98
CA MET A 1 34.56 -0.06 -4.56
C MET A 1 33.27 -0.10 -5.19
N ALA A 2 32.79 -1.16 -5.41
CA ALA A 2 31.52 -1.38 -6.03
C ALA A 2 30.42 -0.67 -5.31
N LYS A 3 30.53 -0.47 -4.04
CA LYS A 3 29.59 0.22 -3.37
C LYS A 3 29.44 1.59 -3.80
N THR A 4 30.44 2.25 -4.12
CA THR A 4 30.37 3.62 -4.50
C THR A 4 29.59 3.79 -5.77
N ALA A 5 29.80 2.89 -6.69
CA ALA A 5 29.10 2.99 -7.95
C ALA A 5 27.60 2.80 -7.73
N THR A 6 27.26 1.93 -6.84
CA THR A 6 25.88 1.69 -6.57
C THR A 6 25.24 2.91 -6.01
N LYS A 7 25.93 3.67 -5.17
CA LYS A 7 25.35 4.80 -4.66
C LYS A 7 25.12 5.79 -5.67
N VAL A 8 26.01 6.01 -6.51
CA VAL A 8 25.87 7.02 -7.48
C VAL A 8 24.59 6.88 -8.23
N ARG A 9 24.19 5.71 -8.56
CA ARG A 9 23.10 5.65 -9.40
C ARG A 9 21.88 5.65 -8.71
N LYS A 10 21.87 5.93 -7.52
CA LYS A 10 20.82 5.75 -6.93
C LYS A 10 19.84 6.59 -7.29
N LYS A 11 19.75 7.48 -7.50
CA LYS A 11 18.67 7.97 -7.50
C LYS A 11 18.36 9.12 -7.87
N VAL A 12 17.77 9.03 -8.65
CA VAL A 12 17.05 10.00 -9.14
C VAL A 12 15.88 10.01 -8.30
N LYS A 13 15.74 10.98 -7.45
CA LYS A 13 14.67 11.06 -6.70
C LYS A 13 13.55 11.48 -7.46
N LYS A 14 12.49 10.78 -7.48
CA LYS A 14 11.34 11.17 -8.17
C LYS A 14 10.67 12.23 -7.39
N ASN A 15 10.27 13.27 -8.02
CA ASN A 15 9.62 14.36 -7.34
C ASN A 15 8.17 14.39 -7.79
N VAL A 16 7.34 13.59 -7.19
CA VAL A 16 5.96 13.46 -7.57
C VAL A 16 5.09 14.03 -6.48
N ALA A 17 4.35 15.07 -6.77
CA ALA A 17 3.52 15.73 -5.76
C ALA A 17 2.18 15.04 -5.53
N GLU A 18 1.65 14.40 -6.56
CA GLU A 18 0.37 13.71 -6.45
C GLU A 18 0.54 12.24 -6.69
N GLY A 19 0.00 11.43 -5.83
CA GLY A 19 0.12 9.99 -5.96
C GLY A 19 -1.18 9.29 -5.68
N ILE A 20 -1.18 7.98 -5.89
CA ILE A 20 -2.32 7.13 -5.61
C ILE A 20 -1.85 6.05 -4.66
N ALA A 21 -2.56 5.88 -3.55
CA ALA A 21 -2.26 4.81 -2.62
C ALA A 21 -3.22 3.67 -2.90
N HIS A 22 -2.67 2.54 -3.32
CA HIS A 22 -3.46 1.35 -3.59
C HIS A 22 -3.38 0.44 -2.37
N ILE A 23 -4.49 0.25 -1.68
CA ILE A 23 -4.53 -0.57 -0.49
C ILE A 23 -5.30 -1.84 -0.80
N HIS A 24 -4.61 -2.97 -0.75
CA HIS A 24 -5.25 -4.26 -0.95
C HIS A 24 -5.33 -4.94 0.41
N ALA A 25 -6.50 -4.97 0.99
CA ALA A 25 -6.70 -5.53 2.32
C ALA A 25 -7.45 -6.86 2.21
N SER A 26 -6.72 -7.97 2.35
CA SER A 26 -7.34 -9.28 2.33
C SER A 26 -7.54 -9.74 3.77
N PHE A 27 -8.16 -10.90 3.94
CA PHE A 27 -8.36 -11.44 5.28
C PHE A 27 -7.04 -11.85 5.93
N ASN A 28 -6.01 -12.08 5.15
CA ASN A 28 -4.73 -12.54 5.67
C ASN A 28 -3.62 -11.51 5.66
N ASN A 29 -3.75 -10.46 4.93
CA ASN A 29 -2.63 -9.53 4.75
C ASN A 29 -3.14 -8.18 4.25
N THR A 30 -2.30 -7.17 4.33
CA THR A 30 -2.60 -5.86 3.76
C THR A 30 -1.37 -5.42 2.97
N ILE A 31 -1.58 -5.02 1.75
CA ILE A 31 -0.52 -4.56 0.87
C ILE A 31 -0.82 -3.12 0.49
N ILE A 32 0.14 -2.25 0.66
CA ILE A 32 -0.02 -0.84 0.33
C ILE A 32 1.05 -0.47 -0.68
N THR A 33 0.63 0.04 -1.82
CA THR A 33 1.53 0.49 -2.87
C THR A 33 1.18 1.92 -3.21
N ILE A 34 2.16 2.79 -3.20
CA ILE A 34 1.94 4.18 -3.55
C ILE A 34 2.58 4.42 -4.90
N THR A 35 1.78 4.90 -5.84
CA THR A 35 2.23 5.11 -7.21
C THR A 35 2.00 6.55 -7.61
N ASP A 36 2.55 6.94 -8.75
CA ASP A 36 2.22 8.22 -9.34
C ASP A 36 0.91 8.07 -10.08
N ARG A 37 0.45 9.10 -10.74
CA ARG A 37 -0.84 9.04 -11.40
C ARG A 37 -0.82 8.17 -12.65
N GLN A 38 0.33 7.83 -13.14
CA GLN A 38 0.46 6.96 -14.29
C GLN A 38 0.57 5.49 -13.90
N GLY A 39 0.66 5.21 -12.61
CA GLY A 39 0.74 3.83 -12.14
C GLY A 39 2.14 3.32 -11.83
N ASN A 40 3.14 4.17 -11.93
CA ASN A 40 4.50 3.74 -11.62
C ASN A 40 4.71 3.71 -10.11
N ALA A 41 5.15 2.59 -9.58
CA ALA A 41 5.29 2.43 -8.14
C ALA A 41 6.40 3.30 -7.57
N LEU A 42 6.09 4.04 -6.52
CA LEU A 42 7.07 4.85 -5.82
C LEU A 42 7.52 4.16 -4.54
N SER A 43 6.62 3.54 -3.82
CA SER A 43 6.95 2.82 -2.61
C SER A 43 5.88 1.79 -2.33
N TRP A 44 6.21 0.81 -1.51
CA TRP A 44 5.24 -0.21 -1.14
C TRP A 44 5.65 -0.83 0.20
N ALA A 45 4.70 -1.41 0.86
CA ALA A 45 4.94 -2.15 2.09
C ALA A 45 3.80 -3.12 2.34
N THR A 46 4.06 -4.16 3.08
CA THR A 46 3.01 -5.13 3.42
C THR A 46 3.07 -5.41 4.91
N SER A 47 1.98 -5.91 5.46
CA SER A 47 1.97 -6.31 6.86
C SER A 47 2.98 -7.43 7.11
N GLY A 48 3.07 -8.38 6.20
CA GLY A 48 4.04 -9.46 6.33
C GLY A 48 5.47 -8.96 6.27
N GLY A 49 5.73 -7.98 5.44
CA GLY A 49 7.06 -7.39 5.33
C GLY A 49 7.45 -6.56 6.53
N ALA A 50 6.47 -6.14 7.35
CA ALA A 50 6.75 -5.38 8.55
C ALA A 50 7.05 -6.27 9.76
N GLY A 51 7.14 -7.56 9.57
CA GLY A 51 7.50 -8.46 10.65
C GLY A 51 6.34 -9.21 11.27
N PHE A 52 5.10 -8.95 10.84
CA PHE A 52 3.97 -9.67 11.38
C PHE A 52 3.79 -10.98 10.62
N LYS A 53 3.50 -12.05 11.33
CA LYS A 53 3.35 -13.34 10.71
C LYS A 53 2.07 -14.02 11.14
N GLY A 54 1.60 -14.96 10.35
CA GLY A 54 0.39 -15.72 10.66
C GLY A 54 -0.81 -14.81 10.76
N SER A 55 -1.61 -14.98 11.78
CA SER A 55 -2.82 -14.20 11.92
C SER A 55 -2.56 -12.75 12.25
N ARG A 56 -1.34 -12.40 12.67
CA ARG A 56 -1.04 -11.02 12.98
C ARG A 56 -0.98 -10.13 11.75
N LYS A 57 -0.76 -10.70 10.57
CA LYS A 57 -0.68 -9.92 9.35
C LYS A 57 -1.99 -9.26 9.02
N SER A 58 -3.11 -9.81 9.47
CA SER A 58 -4.40 -9.26 9.10
C SER A 58 -4.93 -8.26 10.09
N THR A 59 -4.19 -7.92 11.14
CA THR A 59 -4.70 -6.99 12.15
C THR A 59 -4.64 -5.55 11.66
N PRO A 60 -5.51 -4.69 12.17
CA PRO A 60 -5.45 -3.27 11.81
C PRO A 60 -4.12 -2.63 12.19
N PHE A 61 -3.52 -3.06 13.30
CA PHE A 61 -2.24 -2.50 13.72
C PHE A 61 -1.14 -2.82 12.71
N ALA A 62 -1.12 -4.04 12.18
CA ALA A 62 -0.14 -4.42 11.17
C ALA A 62 -0.32 -3.59 9.91
N ALA A 63 -1.56 -3.33 9.52
CA ALA A 63 -1.85 -2.50 8.36
C ALA A 63 -1.38 -1.06 8.60
N GLN A 64 -1.53 -0.58 9.82
CA GLN A 64 -1.08 0.75 10.17
C GLN A 64 0.44 0.87 10.02
N VAL A 65 1.19 -0.12 10.50
CA VAL A 65 2.64 -0.10 10.39
C VAL A 65 3.07 -0.16 8.93
N ALA A 66 2.41 -0.99 8.12
CA ALA A 66 2.72 -1.08 6.70
C ALA A 66 2.45 0.26 6.01
N ALA A 67 1.34 0.91 6.34
CA ALA A 67 1.00 2.19 5.74
C ALA A 67 2.01 3.26 6.14
N GLU A 68 2.47 3.25 7.37
CA GLU A 68 3.48 4.21 7.80
C GLU A 68 4.78 4.02 7.05
N THR A 69 5.19 2.77 6.85
CA THR A 69 6.42 2.49 6.12
C THR A 69 6.32 2.98 4.67
N ALA A 70 5.25 2.61 3.99
CA ALA A 70 5.06 3.02 2.61
C ALA A 70 4.91 4.54 2.49
N GLY A 71 4.20 5.14 3.44
CA GLY A 71 3.95 6.57 3.41
C GLY A 71 5.19 7.40 3.63
N ARG A 72 6.07 6.96 4.53
CA ARG A 72 7.30 7.70 4.77
C ARG A 72 8.18 7.70 3.53
N ALA A 73 8.25 6.55 2.86
CA ALA A 73 9.02 6.48 1.63
C ALA A 73 8.40 7.36 0.54
N ALA A 74 7.08 7.45 0.50
CA ALA A 74 6.41 8.31 -0.46
C ALA A 74 6.67 9.78 -0.17
N VAL A 75 6.67 10.16 1.11
CA VAL A 75 6.96 11.54 1.48
C VAL A 75 8.39 11.90 1.05
N ASP A 76 9.31 10.96 1.15
CA ASP A 76 10.68 11.20 0.69
C ASP A 76 10.73 11.39 -0.83
N CYS A 77 9.76 10.88 -1.56
CA CYS A 77 9.67 11.09 -2.99
C CYS A 77 8.92 12.38 -3.34
N GLY A 78 8.53 13.15 -2.33
CA GLY A 78 7.88 14.42 -2.57
C GLY A 78 6.37 14.39 -2.67
N VAL A 79 5.75 13.27 -2.40
CA VAL A 79 4.29 13.16 -2.51
C VAL A 79 3.64 13.99 -1.41
N LYS A 80 2.66 14.79 -1.79
CA LYS A 80 1.93 15.60 -0.83
C LYS A 80 0.45 15.28 -0.82
N ASN A 81 -0.12 14.99 -1.95
CA ASN A 81 -1.53 14.66 -2.06
C ASN A 81 -1.69 13.22 -2.50
N LEU A 82 -2.62 12.51 -1.89
CA LEU A 82 -2.90 11.13 -2.26
C LEU A 82 -4.36 10.92 -2.55
N GLU A 83 -4.62 10.14 -3.58
CA GLU A 83 -5.93 9.59 -3.80
C GLU A 83 -5.83 8.16 -3.30
N VAL A 84 -6.75 7.71 -2.47
CA VAL A 84 -6.69 6.38 -1.89
C VAL A 84 -7.68 5.47 -2.62
N ARG A 85 -7.21 4.31 -3.05
CA ARG A 85 -8.05 3.29 -3.67
C ARG A 85 -7.97 2.03 -2.83
N ILE A 86 -9.08 1.62 -2.27
CA ILE A 86 -9.13 0.50 -1.35
C ILE A 86 -9.77 -0.68 -2.04
N LYS A 87 -9.17 -1.85 -1.89
CA LYS A 87 -9.67 -3.05 -2.49
C LYS A 87 -9.65 -4.16 -1.46
N GLY A 88 -10.73 -4.90 -1.35
CA GLY A 88 -10.81 -6.08 -0.50
C GLY A 88 -11.52 -5.85 0.82
N PRO A 89 -11.91 -6.93 1.47
CA PRO A 89 -12.70 -6.86 2.69
C PRO A 89 -11.92 -6.90 4.00
N GLY A 90 -10.61 -6.89 3.96
CA GLY A 90 -9.81 -7.10 5.15
C GLY A 90 -9.91 -6.01 6.19
N PRO A 91 -9.49 -6.28 7.40
CA PRO A 91 -9.62 -5.32 8.50
C PRO A 91 -8.65 -4.13 8.42
N GLY A 92 -7.71 -4.16 7.50
CA GLY A 92 -6.74 -3.07 7.39
C GLY A 92 -7.19 -1.88 6.57
N ARG A 93 -8.45 -1.87 6.11
CA ARG A 93 -8.90 -0.81 5.23
C ARG A 93 -8.81 0.57 5.86
N GLU A 94 -9.46 0.76 6.99
CA GLU A 94 -9.46 2.07 7.63
C GLU A 94 -8.16 2.46 8.28
N SER A 95 -7.53 1.56 8.96
CA SER A 95 -6.32 1.90 9.69
C SER A 95 -5.20 2.31 8.76
N SER A 96 -5.16 1.77 7.54
CA SER A 96 -4.18 2.18 6.56
C SER A 96 -4.39 3.62 6.14
N VAL A 97 -5.64 4.00 5.89
CA VAL A 97 -5.95 5.37 5.49
C VAL A 97 -5.61 6.34 6.61
N ARG A 98 -5.94 6.00 7.84
CA ARG A 98 -5.64 6.87 8.97
C ARG A 98 -4.15 7.06 9.15
N ALA A 99 -3.38 5.99 8.96
CA ALA A 99 -1.94 6.09 9.10
C ALA A 99 -1.33 6.98 8.03
N LEU A 100 -1.83 6.90 6.80
CA LEU A 100 -1.33 7.75 5.73
C LEU A 100 -1.68 9.21 6.01
N ASN A 101 -2.86 9.46 6.53
CA ASN A 101 -3.25 10.82 6.85
C ASN A 101 -2.41 11.40 8.00
N ALA A 102 -2.06 10.56 8.96
CA ALA A 102 -1.27 10.99 10.11
C ALA A 102 0.15 11.39 9.73
N LEU A 103 0.63 10.94 8.58
CA LEU A 103 1.98 11.30 8.13
C LEU A 103 2.00 12.68 7.45
N GLY A 104 0.89 13.34 7.38
CA GLY A 104 0.83 14.66 6.75
C GLY A 104 0.47 14.64 5.27
N LEU A 105 0.17 13.46 4.73
CA LEU A 105 -0.27 13.37 3.35
C LEU A 105 -1.72 13.79 3.27
N LYS A 106 -2.03 14.62 2.30
CA LYS A 106 -3.40 15.10 2.16
C LYS A 106 -4.18 14.09 1.33
N ILE A 107 -5.24 13.54 1.91
CA ILE A 107 -6.07 12.58 1.21
C ILE A 107 -7.13 13.35 0.43
N THR A 108 -7.05 13.29 -0.88
CA THR A 108 -7.96 14.05 -1.72
C THR A 108 -9.25 13.29 -2.04
N ALA A 109 -9.17 11.98 -2.12
CA ALA A 109 -10.35 11.18 -2.41
C ALA A 109 -10.13 9.75 -1.92
N ILE A 110 -11.19 9.08 -1.53
CA ILE A 110 -11.13 7.69 -1.13
C ILE A 110 -12.15 6.94 -1.96
N THR A 111 -11.68 5.96 -2.72
CA THR A 111 -12.51 5.19 -3.63
C THR A 111 -12.38 3.71 -3.32
N ASP A 112 -13.50 3.00 -3.30
CA ASP A 112 -13.47 1.56 -3.11
C ASP A 112 -13.48 0.94 -4.49
N VAL A 113 -12.43 0.21 -4.82
CA VAL A 113 -12.29 -0.43 -6.13
C VAL A 113 -12.37 -1.95 -6.04
N THR A 114 -12.99 -2.46 -4.98
CA THR A 114 -13.13 -3.91 -4.82
C THR A 114 -13.92 -4.47 -6.01
N PRO A 115 -13.38 -5.49 -6.69
CA PRO A 115 -14.04 -6.01 -7.86
C PRO A 115 -15.30 -6.79 -7.48
N ILE A 116 -16.38 -6.55 -8.17
CA ILE A 116 -17.63 -7.24 -7.93
C ILE A 116 -18.05 -7.86 -9.26
N PRO A 117 -17.86 -9.15 -9.44
CA PRO A 117 -18.21 -9.77 -10.72
C PRO A 117 -19.71 -9.87 -10.88
N HIS A 118 -20.19 -9.77 -12.12
CA HIS A 118 -21.58 -9.95 -12.41
C HIS A 118 -21.76 -11.41 -12.78
N ASN A 119 -21.65 -12.27 -11.79
CA ASN A 119 -21.66 -13.71 -11.92
C ASN A 119 -20.35 -14.30 -12.45
N GLY A 120 -19.49 -13.58 -12.96
CA GLY A 120 -18.13 -13.97 -13.33
C GLY A 120 -17.80 -15.46 -13.45
N CYS A 121 -16.55 -15.79 -13.15
CA CYS A 121 -16.08 -17.15 -13.20
C CYS A 121 -16.45 -17.90 -11.94
N ARG A 122 -16.58 -19.20 -12.08
CA ARG A 122 -16.85 -20.03 -10.94
C ARG A 122 -15.64 -20.04 -10.01
N PRO A 123 -15.85 -20.00 -8.70
CA PRO A 123 -14.72 -20.01 -7.77
C PRO A 123 -13.98 -21.34 -7.76
N PRO A 124 -12.78 -21.38 -7.24
CA PRO A 124 -12.02 -22.62 -7.18
C PRO A 124 -12.67 -23.59 -6.21
N LYS A 125 -12.25 -24.85 -6.30
CA LYS A 125 -12.84 -25.85 -5.45
C LYS A 125 -12.45 -25.61 -4.00
N LYS A 126 -13.22 -26.25 -3.10
CA LYS A 126 -12.96 -26.10 -1.68
C LYS A 126 -11.62 -26.69 -1.34
N ARG A 127 -10.91 -26.03 -0.45
CA ARG A 127 -9.61 -26.53 -0.04
C ARG A 127 -9.75 -27.80 0.76
N ARG A 128 -8.77 -28.69 0.59
CA ARG A 128 -8.75 -29.87 1.37
C ARG A 128 -7.86 -29.59 2.50
N ILE A 129 -8.27 -29.71 3.68
CA ILE A 129 -7.42 -29.39 4.82
C ILE A 129 -7.11 -30.59 5.64
#